data_b6729d712e93383a813d0139d1536be8
#
_entry.id   b6729d712e93383a813d0139d1536be8
#
_cell.length_a   1.000
_cell.length_b   1.000
_cell.length_c   1.000
_cell.angle_alpha   90.00
_cell.angle_beta   90.00
_cell.angle_gamma   90.00
#
_symmetry.space_group_name_H-M   'P 1'
#
loop_
_entity.id
_entity.type
_entity.pdbx_description
1 polymer ?
#
loop_
_entity_poly.entity_id
_entity_poly.type
_entity_poly.pdbx_seq_one_letter_code
_entity_poly.pdbx_strand_id
1 'polypeptide(L)'
;MRFLLATCLALFACLLPARAADTPLTVFAAASLKESMDEAATAYRRDTGQDVRVSYAASSALTRQIERGAPADVFVSADLDWMDDLQSKGLVDATTRSELLGNTMVLVAPAGSAADPLALAHGTDLRPLLGERGRIALALVDSVPAGKYAKAAFESLGMWNGLAPRAAQAENVRAALLLVARGETPLGVVYGSDAKAEPRVKVLATFPEGSHPPIVYPVAKVAASTHPQAASFVRWLHTPEAAAIFRRHGFSVR
;
A
#
# COMPACT_ATOMS: atom_id res chain seq x y z
N MET A 1 49.74 -55.92 41.84
CA MET A 1 48.28 -55.80 41.66
C MET A 1 47.95 -54.29 41.63
N ARG A 2 47.80 -53.72 40.43
CA ARG A 2 47.51 -52.30 40.22
C ARG A 2 46.11 -52.19 39.64
N PHE A 3 45.17 -51.62 40.39
CA PHE A 3 43.83 -51.34 39.97
C PHE A 3 43.84 -50.00 39.20
N LEU A 4 43.51 -50.01 37.91
CA LEU A 4 43.24 -48.84 37.07
C LEU A 4 41.76 -48.51 37.23
N LEU A 5 41.43 -47.42 37.88
CA LEU A 5 40.06 -46.81 37.89
C LEU A 5 39.89 -45.99 36.64
N ALA A 6 39.06 -46.48 35.75
CA ALA A 6 38.64 -45.71 34.55
C ALA A 6 37.45 -44.80 34.91
N THR A 7 37.69 -43.48 34.98
CA THR A 7 36.68 -42.48 35.24
C THR A 7 36.04 -42.11 33.87
N CYS A 8 34.84 -42.61 33.60
CA CYS A 8 34.02 -42.16 32.47
C CYS A 8 33.41 -40.78 32.77
N LEU A 9 33.98 -39.74 32.19
CA LEU A 9 33.41 -38.39 32.22
C LEU A 9 32.33 -38.31 31.12
N ALA A 10 31.05 -38.43 31.48
CA ALA A 10 29.93 -38.24 30.57
C ALA A 10 29.77 -36.74 30.28
N LEU A 11 30.21 -36.32 29.09
CA LEU A 11 29.91 -34.98 28.55
C LEU A 11 28.43 -34.93 28.17
N PHE A 12 27.59 -34.37 29.03
CA PHE A 12 26.22 -34.03 28.73
C PHE A 12 26.25 -32.72 27.93
N ALA A 13 26.38 -32.84 26.60
CA ALA A 13 26.22 -31.68 25.69
C ALA A 13 24.76 -31.24 25.75
N CYS A 14 24.47 -30.16 26.50
CA CYS A 14 23.20 -29.45 26.37
C CYS A 14 23.06 -28.95 24.96
N LEU A 15 22.35 -29.70 24.11
CA LEU A 15 21.81 -29.24 22.86
C LEU A 15 20.74 -28.20 23.19
N LEU A 16 21.17 -26.95 23.39
CA LEU A 16 20.24 -25.82 23.30
C LEU A 16 19.67 -25.85 21.87
N PRO A 17 18.34 -25.90 21.70
CA PRO A 17 17.78 -25.77 20.38
C PRO A 17 18.28 -24.43 19.84
N ALA A 18 19.08 -24.47 18.77
CA ALA A 18 19.40 -23.28 17.99
C ALA A 18 18.06 -22.71 17.54
N ARG A 19 17.61 -21.63 18.17
CA ARG A 19 16.48 -20.86 17.70
C ARG A 19 16.93 -20.37 16.32
N ALA A 20 16.41 -21.00 15.27
CA ALA A 20 16.60 -20.50 13.93
C ALA A 20 16.20 -19.03 14.02
N ALA A 21 17.11 -18.11 13.68
CA ALA A 21 16.77 -16.71 13.61
C ALA A 21 15.56 -16.61 12.71
N ASP A 22 14.40 -16.24 13.27
CA ASP A 22 13.15 -16.22 12.54
C ASP A 22 13.35 -15.30 11.33
N THR A 23 13.32 -15.87 10.14
CA THR A 23 13.43 -15.09 8.89
C THR A 23 12.34 -14.04 8.92
N PRO A 24 12.62 -12.76 8.67
CA PRO A 24 11.59 -11.75 8.67
C PRO A 24 10.50 -12.06 7.63
N LEU A 25 9.23 -11.94 8.03
CA LEU A 25 8.10 -12.05 7.12
C LEU A 25 8.17 -10.90 6.10
N THR A 26 8.21 -11.20 4.82
CA THR A 26 8.32 -10.21 3.75
C THR A 26 6.94 -9.86 3.18
N VAL A 27 6.52 -8.61 3.34
CA VAL A 27 5.25 -8.09 2.85
C VAL A 27 5.49 -7.15 1.69
N PHE A 28 4.82 -7.38 0.56
CA PHE A 28 4.74 -6.44 -0.54
C PHE A 28 3.44 -5.66 -0.42
N ALA A 29 3.52 -4.36 -0.19
CA ALA A 29 2.36 -3.51 0.06
C ALA A 29 2.33 -2.28 -0.86
N ALA A 30 1.12 -1.91 -1.29
CA ALA A 30 0.91 -0.68 -2.04
C ALA A 30 1.51 0.53 -1.30
N ALA A 31 2.14 1.45 -2.03
CA ALA A 31 2.89 2.58 -1.48
C ALA A 31 2.07 3.47 -0.52
N SER A 32 0.76 3.58 -0.73
CA SER A 32 -0.16 4.33 0.13
C SER A 32 -0.30 3.75 1.55
N LEU A 33 0.13 2.50 1.77
CA LEU A 33 0.03 1.82 3.07
C LEU A 33 1.23 2.09 3.99
N LYS A 34 2.23 2.86 3.53
CA LYS A 34 3.54 2.91 4.22
C LYS A 34 3.41 3.13 5.72
N GLU A 35 2.86 4.21 6.17
CA GLU A 35 2.83 4.56 7.59
C GLU A 35 1.96 3.60 8.40
N SER A 36 0.81 3.21 7.84
CA SER A 36 -0.12 2.29 8.51
C SER A 36 0.43 0.87 8.60
N MET A 37 1.11 0.40 7.57
CA MET A 37 1.67 -0.95 7.56
C MET A 37 2.96 -1.03 8.39
N ASP A 38 3.77 0.03 8.45
CA ASP A 38 4.93 0.12 9.36
C ASP A 38 4.49 0.04 10.83
N GLU A 39 3.38 0.75 11.19
CA GLU A 39 2.81 0.66 12.52
C GLU A 39 2.22 -0.73 12.80
N ALA A 40 1.50 -1.30 11.82
CA ALA A 40 0.95 -2.66 11.92
C ALA A 40 2.06 -3.72 12.08
N ALA A 41 3.14 -3.61 11.31
CA ALA A 41 4.32 -4.48 11.43
C ALA A 41 4.95 -4.42 12.82
N THR A 42 5.06 -3.20 13.37
CA THR A 42 5.57 -2.97 14.73
C THR A 42 4.66 -3.60 15.80
N ALA A 43 3.35 -3.44 15.65
CA ALA A 43 2.37 -4.04 16.56
C ALA A 43 2.39 -5.57 16.48
N TYR A 44 2.43 -6.14 15.26
CA TYR A 44 2.54 -7.59 15.07
C TYR A 44 3.79 -8.18 15.72
N ARG A 45 4.94 -7.50 15.55
CA ARG A 45 6.19 -7.90 16.18
C ARG A 45 6.08 -7.89 17.71
N ARG A 46 5.46 -6.86 18.29
CA ARG A 46 5.23 -6.78 19.75
C ARG A 46 4.38 -7.96 20.24
N ASP A 47 3.33 -8.34 19.49
CA ASP A 47 2.38 -9.38 19.90
C ASP A 47 2.91 -10.80 19.70
N THR A 48 3.77 -11.02 18.70
CA THR A 48 4.17 -12.37 18.27
C THR A 48 5.67 -12.63 18.36
N GLY A 49 6.48 -11.57 18.46
CA GLY A 49 7.94 -11.66 18.37
C GLY A 49 8.46 -11.77 16.92
N GLN A 50 7.57 -11.85 15.91
CA GLN A 50 7.94 -12.03 14.51
C GLN A 50 8.27 -10.69 13.85
N ASP A 51 9.47 -10.56 13.30
CA ASP A 51 9.84 -9.42 12.47
C ASP A 51 9.09 -9.43 11.13
N VAL A 52 8.61 -8.25 10.73
CA VAL A 52 7.96 -8.03 9.44
C VAL A 52 8.76 -6.98 8.67
N ARG A 53 9.17 -7.33 7.45
CA ARG A 53 9.83 -6.41 6.51
C ARG A 53 8.85 -6.06 5.41
N VAL A 54 8.59 -4.77 5.21
CA VAL A 54 7.63 -4.31 4.19
C VAL A 54 8.36 -3.61 3.05
N SER A 55 8.02 -4.00 1.82
CA SER A 55 8.49 -3.35 0.59
C SER A 55 7.31 -2.61 -0.05
N TYR A 56 7.51 -1.33 -0.33
CA TYR A 56 6.48 -0.44 -0.85
C TYR A 56 6.73 -0.03 -2.29
N ALA A 57 5.73 -0.23 -3.15
CA ALA A 57 5.73 0.25 -4.54
C ALA A 57 4.29 0.35 -5.06
N ALA A 58 4.11 0.70 -6.34
CA ALA A 58 2.81 0.54 -6.98
C ALA A 58 2.40 -0.94 -6.99
N SER A 59 1.12 -1.24 -6.79
CA SER A 59 0.60 -2.62 -6.85
C SER A 59 0.98 -3.31 -8.15
N SER A 60 0.90 -2.61 -9.27
CA SER A 60 1.33 -3.10 -10.59
C SER A 60 2.81 -3.52 -10.66
N ALA A 61 3.68 -2.79 -9.97
CA ALA A 61 5.12 -3.12 -9.94
C ALA A 61 5.38 -4.33 -9.04
N LEU A 62 4.71 -4.41 -7.88
CA LEU A 62 4.82 -5.53 -6.95
C LEU A 62 4.26 -6.82 -7.56
N THR A 63 3.13 -6.75 -8.26
CA THR A 63 2.56 -7.87 -9.02
C THR A 63 3.58 -8.44 -9.99
N ARG A 64 4.21 -7.59 -10.82
CA ARG A 64 5.27 -8.03 -11.76
C ARG A 64 6.50 -8.61 -11.07
N GLN A 65 6.82 -8.16 -9.86
CA GLN A 65 7.91 -8.75 -9.07
C GLN A 65 7.54 -10.15 -8.57
N ILE A 66 6.31 -10.34 -8.07
CA ILE A 66 5.81 -11.67 -7.64
C ILE A 66 5.77 -12.64 -8.82
N GLU A 67 5.30 -12.20 -9.99
CA GLU A 67 5.30 -13.00 -11.22
C GLU A 67 6.70 -13.49 -11.64
N ARG A 68 7.73 -12.70 -11.32
CA ARG A 68 9.14 -13.05 -11.58
C ARG A 68 9.80 -13.81 -10.44
N GLY A 69 9.03 -14.25 -9.45
CA GLY A 69 9.52 -15.05 -8.33
C GLY A 69 10.19 -14.26 -7.21
N ALA A 70 9.90 -12.97 -7.08
CA ALA A 70 10.40 -12.22 -5.93
C ALA A 70 9.87 -12.82 -4.60
N PRO A 71 10.72 -12.93 -3.57
CA PRO A 71 10.42 -13.64 -2.33
C PRO A 71 9.50 -12.79 -1.42
N ALA A 72 8.23 -12.66 -1.81
CA ALA A 72 7.18 -12.07 -0.98
C ALA A 72 6.38 -13.17 -0.29
N ASP A 73 6.01 -12.95 0.97
CA ASP A 73 5.16 -13.84 1.74
C ASP A 73 3.69 -13.41 1.71
N VAL A 74 3.46 -12.09 1.76
CA VAL A 74 2.13 -11.48 1.74
C VAL A 74 2.12 -10.34 0.74
N PHE A 75 1.01 -10.21 0.00
CA PHE A 75 0.76 -9.12 -0.93
C PHE A 75 -0.48 -8.34 -0.51
N VAL A 76 -0.37 -6.99 -0.50
CA VAL A 76 -1.49 -6.06 -0.26
C VAL A 76 -1.57 -5.07 -1.42
N SER A 77 -2.59 -5.23 -2.24
CA SER A 77 -2.84 -4.34 -3.39
C SER A 77 -3.70 -3.14 -3.01
N ALA A 78 -3.67 -2.08 -3.82
CA ALA A 78 -4.56 -0.93 -3.72
C ALA A 78 -5.72 -0.99 -4.73
N ASP A 79 -5.87 -2.08 -5.45
CA ASP A 79 -7.04 -2.42 -6.26
C ASP A 79 -7.24 -3.93 -6.33
N LEU A 80 -8.42 -4.34 -6.80
CA LEU A 80 -8.76 -5.74 -7.00
C LEU A 80 -8.06 -6.31 -8.23
N ASP A 81 -7.88 -5.53 -9.30
CA ASP A 81 -7.41 -6.00 -10.60
C ASP A 81 -6.03 -6.69 -10.49
N TRP A 82 -5.08 -6.11 -9.75
CA TRP A 82 -3.75 -6.69 -9.59
C TRP A 82 -3.74 -7.91 -8.67
N MET A 83 -4.68 -8.00 -7.72
CA MET A 83 -4.87 -9.22 -6.92
C MET A 83 -5.55 -10.31 -7.75
N ASP A 84 -6.53 -9.96 -8.59
CA ASP A 84 -7.22 -10.87 -9.50
C ASP A 84 -6.24 -11.45 -10.53
N ASP A 85 -5.34 -10.63 -11.06
CA ASP A 85 -4.29 -11.05 -11.97
C ASP A 85 -3.39 -12.12 -11.35
N LEU A 86 -2.85 -11.88 -10.15
CA LEU A 86 -2.05 -12.88 -9.43
C LEU A 86 -2.86 -14.14 -9.08
N GLN A 87 -4.11 -13.99 -8.68
CA GLN A 87 -4.97 -15.13 -8.35
C GLN A 87 -5.26 -16.00 -9.60
N SER A 88 -5.53 -15.37 -10.74
CA SER A 88 -5.78 -16.08 -12.00
C SER A 88 -4.58 -16.92 -12.47
N LYS A 89 -3.37 -16.49 -12.06
CA LYS A 89 -2.09 -17.18 -12.32
C LYS A 89 -1.70 -18.19 -11.23
N GLY A 90 -2.53 -18.35 -10.20
CA GLY A 90 -2.24 -19.23 -9.06
C GLY A 90 -1.07 -18.74 -8.18
N LEU A 91 -0.72 -17.44 -8.23
CA LEU A 91 0.42 -16.87 -7.50
C LEU A 91 0.08 -16.37 -6.11
N VAL A 92 -1.20 -16.35 -5.73
CA VAL A 92 -1.66 -16.11 -4.36
C VAL A 92 -2.53 -17.25 -3.88
N ASP A 93 -2.51 -17.50 -2.59
CA ASP A 93 -3.37 -18.48 -1.92
C ASP A 93 -4.78 -17.88 -1.77
N ALA A 94 -5.69 -18.30 -2.65
CA ALA A 94 -7.07 -17.81 -2.70
C ALA A 94 -7.84 -18.04 -1.38
N THR A 95 -7.45 -19.02 -0.57
CA THR A 95 -8.10 -19.31 0.72
C THR A 95 -7.79 -18.27 1.80
N THR A 96 -6.72 -17.50 1.59
CA THR A 96 -6.29 -16.42 2.49
C THR A 96 -6.69 -15.04 1.99
N ARG A 97 -7.18 -14.95 0.75
CA ARG A 97 -7.57 -13.68 0.14
C ARG A 97 -8.79 -13.09 0.83
N SER A 98 -8.69 -11.80 1.15
CA SER A 98 -9.79 -11.02 1.74
C SER A 98 -9.68 -9.55 1.35
N GLU A 99 -10.79 -8.82 1.44
CA GLU A 99 -10.83 -7.37 1.33
C GLU A 99 -10.49 -6.79 2.71
N LEU A 100 -9.42 -6.01 2.79
CA LEU A 100 -8.93 -5.49 4.06
C LEU A 100 -9.41 -4.06 4.34
N LEU A 101 -9.21 -3.16 3.36
CA LEU A 101 -9.42 -1.72 3.54
C LEU A 101 -10.16 -1.09 2.36
N GLY A 102 -10.74 0.08 2.63
CA GLY A 102 -11.21 1.04 1.63
C GLY A 102 -10.50 2.39 1.79
N ASN A 103 -10.68 3.27 0.80
CA ASN A 103 -10.09 4.60 0.80
C ASN A 103 -10.98 5.57 0.01
N THR A 104 -10.60 6.85 -0.02
CA THR A 104 -11.21 7.89 -0.86
C THR A 104 -10.18 8.49 -1.80
N MET A 105 -10.64 9.02 -2.94
CA MET A 105 -9.79 9.85 -3.81
C MET A 105 -9.96 11.32 -3.46
N VAL A 106 -8.85 12.06 -3.43
CA VAL A 106 -8.85 13.50 -3.14
C VAL A 106 -7.99 14.27 -4.15
N LEU A 107 -8.45 15.46 -4.47
CA LEU A 107 -7.67 16.48 -5.16
C LEU A 107 -6.90 17.27 -4.10
N VAL A 108 -5.60 17.38 -4.28
CA VAL A 108 -4.69 18.09 -3.36
C VAL A 108 -3.94 19.20 -4.05
N ALA A 109 -3.55 20.20 -3.27
CA ALA A 109 -2.61 21.26 -3.63
C ALA A 109 -1.53 21.39 -2.56
N PRO A 110 -0.40 22.10 -2.83
CA PRO A 110 0.55 22.47 -1.79
C PRO A 110 -0.15 23.18 -0.63
N ALA A 111 0.26 22.94 0.60
CA ALA A 111 -0.39 23.52 1.78
C ALA A 111 -0.44 25.06 1.75
N GLY A 112 0.60 25.71 1.18
CA GLY A 112 0.66 27.15 0.99
C GLY A 112 -0.07 27.69 -0.26
N SER A 113 -0.76 26.86 -1.02
CA SER A 113 -1.54 27.30 -2.19
C SER A 113 -2.66 28.24 -1.79
N ALA A 114 -2.92 29.27 -2.60
CA ALA A 114 -4.06 30.17 -2.43
C ALA A 114 -5.40 29.57 -2.94
N ALA A 115 -5.37 28.35 -3.53
CA ALA A 115 -6.59 27.71 -4.02
C ALA A 115 -7.52 27.36 -2.85
N ASP A 116 -8.80 27.71 -3.00
CA ASP A 116 -9.84 27.38 -2.04
C ASP A 116 -10.39 25.96 -2.26
N PRO A 117 -10.97 25.34 -1.22
CA PRO A 117 -11.73 24.10 -1.36
C PRO A 117 -12.86 24.27 -2.39
N LEU A 118 -13.12 23.22 -3.17
CA LEU A 118 -14.13 23.22 -4.21
C LEU A 118 -14.93 21.93 -4.24
N ALA A 119 -16.09 21.95 -4.88
CA ALA A 119 -16.84 20.75 -5.20
C ALA A 119 -16.49 20.27 -6.61
N LEU A 120 -16.15 19.00 -6.76
CA LEU A 120 -15.98 18.38 -8.07
C LEU A 120 -17.34 17.91 -8.60
N ALA A 121 -17.72 18.39 -9.76
CA ALA A 121 -18.93 18.02 -10.46
C ALA A 121 -18.62 17.80 -11.94
N HIS A 122 -19.61 17.31 -12.70
CA HIS A 122 -19.45 17.14 -14.14
C HIS A 122 -19.08 18.47 -14.82
N GLY A 123 -18.01 18.45 -15.60
CA GLY A 123 -17.51 19.62 -16.33
C GLY A 123 -16.74 20.65 -15.48
N THR A 124 -16.42 20.37 -14.21
CA THR A 124 -15.57 21.26 -13.39
C THR A 124 -14.24 21.54 -14.12
N ASP A 125 -13.90 22.81 -14.32
CA ASP A 125 -12.67 23.21 -14.98
C ASP A 125 -11.55 23.48 -13.96
N LEU A 126 -10.55 22.62 -13.92
CA LEU A 126 -9.36 22.76 -13.07
C LEU A 126 -8.21 23.55 -13.75
N ARG A 127 -8.33 23.91 -15.03
CA ARG A 127 -7.27 24.61 -15.77
C ARG A 127 -6.88 25.96 -15.15
N PRO A 128 -7.82 26.77 -14.64
CA PRO A 128 -7.45 28.01 -13.93
C PRO A 128 -6.55 27.78 -12.72
N LEU A 129 -6.76 26.69 -11.99
CA LEU A 129 -5.92 26.32 -10.83
C LEU A 129 -4.55 25.78 -11.24
N LEU A 130 -4.44 25.23 -12.44
CA LEU A 130 -3.16 24.79 -13.01
C LEU A 130 -2.31 25.97 -13.52
N GLY A 131 -2.95 27.09 -13.89
CA GLY A 131 -2.28 28.18 -14.60
C GLY A 131 -1.86 27.79 -16.02
N GLU A 132 -1.08 28.61 -16.70
CA GLU A 132 -0.74 28.40 -18.13
C GLU A 132 0.08 27.14 -18.39
N ARG A 133 1.08 26.84 -17.54
CA ARG A 133 2.06 25.76 -17.74
C ARG A 133 2.00 24.67 -16.67
N GLY A 134 1.18 24.84 -15.64
CA GLY A 134 1.10 23.87 -14.54
C GLY A 134 0.53 22.54 -15.01
N ARG A 135 0.92 21.50 -14.33
CA ARG A 135 0.49 20.11 -14.56
C ARG A 135 -0.20 19.56 -13.32
N ILE A 136 -1.00 18.55 -13.52
CA ILE A 136 -1.61 17.80 -12.41
C ILE A 136 -0.83 16.51 -12.18
N ALA A 137 -0.37 16.29 -10.94
CA ALA A 137 0.32 15.07 -10.57
C ALA A 137 -0.66 13.91 -10.44
N LEU A 138 -0.41 12.83 -11.15
CA LEU A 138 -1.16 11.57 -11.11
C LEU A 138 -0.16 10.42 -10.99
N ALA A 139 -0.57 9.29 -10.42
CA ALA A 139 0.15 8.06 -10.67
C ALA A 139 -0.09 7.60 -12.13
N LEU A 140 0.74 6.68 -12.67
CA LEU A 140 0.58 6.15 -14.03
C LEU A 140 -0.85 5.65 -14.25
N VAL A 141 -1.59 6.32 -15.15
CA VAL A 141 -3.05 6.15 -15.30
C VAL A 141 -3.46 4.83 -15.93
N ASP A 142 -2.56 4.16 -16.62
CA ASP A 142 -2.86 2.89 -17.30
C ASP A 142 -2.50 1.65 -16.46
N SER A 143 -1.79 1.81 -15.33
CA SER A 143 -1.31 0.66 -14.57
C SER A 143 -1.37 0.81 -13.04
N VAL A 144 -1.12 2.00 -12.52
CA VAL A 144 -1.08 2.21 -11.06
C VAL A 144 -2.49 2.44 -10.52
N PRO A 145 -2.94 1.76 -9.46
CA PRO A 145 -4.31 1.87 -8.96
C PRO A 145 -4.81 3.30 -8.79
N ALA A 146 -4.06 4.16 -8.08
CA ALA A 146 -4.44 5.56 -7.89
C ALA A 146 -4.59 6.34 -9.21
N GLY A 147 -3.75 6.04 -10.20
CA GLY A 147 -3.85 6.63 -11.54
C GLY A 147 -5.08 6.15 -12.29
N LYS A 148 -5.38 4.85 -12.24
CA LYS A 148 -6.58 4.25 -12.85
C LYS A 148 -7.86 4.86 -12.25
N TYR A 149 -7.93 4.96 -10.92
CA TYR A 149 -9.07 5.59 -10.25
C TYR A 149 -9.20 7.07 -10.58
N ALA A 150 -8.10 7.83 -10.63
CA ALA A 150 -8.10 9.23 -10.99
C ALA A 150 -8.59 9.45 -12.42
N LYS A 151 -8.10 8.65 -13.38
CA LYS A 151 -8.55 8.68 -14.78
C LYS A 151 -10.04 8.38 -14.88
N ALA A 152 -10.50 7.28 -14.28
CA ALA A 152 -11.91 6.91 -14.28
C ALA A 152 -12.80 8.01 -13.69
N ALA A 153 -12.39 8.64 -12.59
CA ALA A 153 -13.11 9.74 -11.98
C ALA A 153 -13.18 10.96 -12.91
N PHE A 154 -12.08 11.36 -13.53
CA PHE A 154 -12.05 12.48 -14.46
C PHE A 154 -12.84 12.20 -15.75
N GLU A 155 -12.83 10.95 -16.25
CA GLU A 155 -13.65 10.54 -17.39
C GLU A 155 -15.15 10.62 -17.05
N SER A 156 -15.56 10.06 -15.91
CA SER A 156 -16.94 10.13 -15.42
C SER A 156 -17.43 11.56 -15.23
N LEU A 157 -16.55 12.46 -14.78
CA LEU A 157 -16.87 13.88 -14.59
C LEU A 157 -16.70 14.73 -15.87
N GLY A 158 -16.38 14.12 -17.02
CA GLY A 158 -16.18 14.85 -18.29
C GLY A 158 -14.96 15.76 -18.33
N MET A 159 -13.98 15.55 -17.43
CA MET A 159 -12.82 16.42 -17.23
C MET A 159 -11.55 15.90 -17.89
N TRP A 160 -11.47 14.60 -18.22
CA TRP A 160 -10.25 13.92 -18.63
C TRP A 160 -9.60 14.53 -19.88
N ASN A 161 -10.37 14.82 -20.90
CA ASN A 161 -9.85 15.36 -22.17
C ASN A 161 -9.08 16.68 -21.98
N GLY A 162 -9.52 17.52 -21.05
CA GLY A 162 -8.86 18.79 -20.72
C GLY A 162 -7.61 18.61 -19.83
N LEU A 163 -7.52 17.52 -19.08
CA LEU A 163 -6.47 17.29 -18.10
C LEU A 163 -5.39 16.31 -18.60
N ALA A 164 -5.73 15.37 -19.47
CA ALA A 164 -4.81 14.35 -19.98
C ALA A 164 -3.50 14.93 -20.54
N PRO A 165 -3.51 15.99 -21.39
CA PRO A 165 -2.28 16.58 -21.91
C PRO A 165 -1.42 17.26 -20.83
N ARG A 166 -2.02 17.52 -19.66
CA ARG A 166 -1.40 18.22 -18.55
C ARG A 166 -1.06 17.29 -17.38
N ALA A 167 -1.21 15.98 -17.53
CA ALA A 167 -0.85 15.00 -16.52
C ALA A 167 0.67 14.89 -16.36
N ALA A 168 1.18 15.08 -15.13
CA ALA A 168 2.51 14.69 -14.71
C ALA A 168 2.39 13.33 -14.03
N GLN A 169 2.74 12.28 -14.76
CA GLN A 169 2.57 10.92 -14.29
C GLN A 169 3.79 10.43 -13.50
N ALA A 170 3.56 9.81 -12.35
CA ALA A 170 4.57 9.28 -11.46
C ALA A 170 4.42 7.74 -11.30
N GLU A 171 5.50 7.08 -10.95
CA GLU A 171 5.56 5.62 -10.84
C GLU A 171 4.63 5.02 -9.77
N ASN A 172 4.24 5.79 -8.76
CA ASN A 172 3.28 5.40 -7.72
C ASN A 172 2.62 6.64 -7.11
N VAL A 173 1.60 6.44 -6.26
CA VAL A 173 0.83 7.56 -5.66
C VAL A 173 1.68 8.43 -4.73
N ARG A 174 2.67 7.86 -4.03
CA ARG A 174 3.54 8.65 -3.13
C ARG A 174 4.52 9.52 -3.91
N ALA A 175 4.99 9.06 -5.07
CA ALA A 175 5.76 9.89 -5.99
C ALA A 175 4.90 11.04 -6.55
N ALA A 176 3.64 10.79 -6.91
CA ALA A 176 2.72 11.85 -7.32
C ALA A 176 2.44 12.86 -6.19
N LEU A 177 2.19 12.38 -4.97
CA LEU A 177 2.02 13.23 -3.78
C LEU A 177 3.23 14.13 -3.55
N LEU A 178 4.43 13.60 -3.73
CA LEU A 178 5.67 14.33 -3.49
C LEU A 178 5.88 15.48 -4.49
N LEU A 179 5.44 15.35 -5.74
CA LEU A 179 5.44 16.44 -6.71
C LEU A 179 4.60 17.64 -6.22
N VAL A 180 3.42 17.36 -5.63
CA VAL A 180 2.58 18.41 -5.04
C VAL A 180 3.20 18.97 -3.76
N ALA A 181 3.68 18.12 -2.88
CA ALA A 181 4.27 18.52 -1.60
C ALA A 181 5.52 19.43 -1.75
N ARG A 182 6.23 19.29 -2.89
CA ARG A 182 7.38 20.14 -3.26
C ARG A 182 7.00 21.38 -4.07
N GLY A 183 5.71 21.52 -4.43
CA GLY A 183 5.26 22.62 -5.29
C GLY A 183 5.68 22.48 -6.75
N GLU A 184 6.15 21.30 -7.18
CA GLU A 184 6.51 21.01 -8.58
C GLU A 184 5.26 20.92 -9.47
N THR A 185 4.10 20.58 -8.87
CA THR A 185 2.79 20.64 -9.51
C THR A 185 1.81 21.39 -8.61
N PRO A 186 0.95 22.28 -9.16
CA PRO A 186 -0.04 23.01 -8.38
C PRO A 186 -1.18 22.13 -7.86
N LEU A 187 -1.43 21.00 -8.51
CA LEU A 187 -2.48 20.05 -8.16
C LEU A 187 -1.99 18.62 -8.29
N GLY A 188 -2.64 17.72 -7.57
CA GLY A 188 -2.47 16.27 -7.73
C GLY A 188 -3.69 15.50 -7.26
N VAL A 189 -3.78 14.24 -7.66
CA VAL A 189 -4.81 13.31 -7.18
C VAL A 189 -4.13 12.15 -6.47
N VAL A 190 -4.53 11.95 -5.23
CA VAL A 190 -3.99 10.94 -4.31
C VAL A 190 -5.12 10.35 -3.48
N TYR A 191 -4.81 9.39 -2.63
CA TYR A 191 -5.80 8.89 -1.66
C TYR A 191 -5.92 9.83 -0.45
N GLY A 192 -7.06 9.78 0.25
CA GLY A 192 -7.28 10.50 1.49
C GLY A 192 -6.26 10.15 2.57
N SER A 193 -5.86 8.87 2.65
CA SER A 193 -4.79 8.41 3.53
C SER A 193 -3.42 9.03 3.22
N ASP A 194 -3.10 9.22 1.92
CA ASP A 194 -1.85 9.87 1.50
C ASP A 194 -1.83 11.35 1.89
N ALA A 195 -2.94 12.06 1.65
CA ALA A 195 -3.08 13.46 2.04
C ALA A 195 -2.97 13.66 3.55
N LYS A 196 -3.52 12.71 4.34
CA LYS A 196 -3.41 12.72 5.79
C LYS A 196 -1.98 12.52 6.29
N ALA A 197 -1.19 11.73 5.57
CA ALA A 197 0.20 11.44 5.93
C ALA A 197 1.20 12.55 5.55
N GLU A 198 0.82 13.51 4.69
CA GLU A 198 1.72 14.53 4.16
C GLU A 198 1.23 15.95 4.50
N PRO A 199 1.76 16.58 5.57
CA PRO A 199 1.30 17.90 6.03
C PRO A 199 1.61 19.05 5.07
N ARG A 200 2.47 18.85 4.07
CA ARG A 200 2.81 19.88 3.07
C ARG A 200 1.78 19.98 1.95
N VAL A 201 0.73 19.17 1.97
CA VAL A 201 -0.40 19.30 1.05
C VAL A 201 -1.69 19.60 1.81
N LYS A 202 -2.65 20.20 1.12
CA LYS A 202 -4.02 20.37 1.59
C LYS A 202 -5.00 19.75 0.60
N VAL A 203 -6.09 19.19 1.14
CA VAL A 203 -7.20 18.68 0.34
C VAL A 203 -8.04 19.84 -0.15
N LEU A 204 -8.25 19.92 -1.46
CA LEU A 204 -9.17 20.88 -2.09
C LEU A 204 -10.56 20.28 -2.32
N ALA A 205 -10.62 19.00 -2.66
CA ALA A 205 -11.88 18.31 -2.90
C ALA A 205 -11.74 16.80 -2.66
N THR A 206 -12.83 16.16 -2.28
CA THR A 206 -13.00 14.71 -2.38
C THR A 206 -13.79 14.40 -3.65
N PHE A 207 -13.35 13.37 -4.38
CA PHE A 207 -14.07 12.93 -5.56
C PHE A 207 -15.44 12.36 -5.16
N PRO A 208 -16.52 12.65 -5.92
CA PRO A 208 -17.85 12.13 -5.63
C PRO A 208 -17.88 10.61 -5.65
N GLU A 209 -18.65 10.01 -4.74
CA GLU A 209 -18.97 8.59 -4.82
C GLU A 209 -19.61 8.27 -6.17
N GLY A 210 -19.23 7.14 -6.76
CA GLY A 210 -19.68 6.74 -8.10
C GLY A 210 -18.92 7.36 -9.26
N SER A 211 -18.03 8.35 -9.05
CA SER A 211 -17.18 8.87 -10.12
C SER A 211 -16.08 7.90 -10.53
N HIS A 212 -15.76 6.93 -9.68
CA HIS A 212 -14.79 5.85 -9.92
C HIS A 212 -15.27 4.55 -9.24
N PRO A 213 -14.75 3.38 -9.62
CA PRO A 213 -15.01 2.14 -8.88
C PRO A 213 -14.63 2.26 -7.41
N PRO A 214 -15.31 1.51 -6.51
CA PRO A 214 -14.92 1.48 -5.09
C PRO A 214 -13.45 1.13 -4.91
N ILE A 215 -12.75 1.87 -4.06
CA ILE A 215 -11.34 1.62 -3.75
C ILE A 215 -11.29 0.51 -2.71
N VAL A 216 -10.69 -0.61 -3.08
CA VAL A 216 -10.57 -1.79 -2.21
C VAL A 216 -9.11 -2.20 -2.16
N TYR A 217 -8.63 -2.47 -0.97
CA TYR A 217 -7.30 -3.04 -0.72
C TYR A 217 -7.45 -4.52 -0.34
N PRO A 218 -7.28 -5.44 -1.28
CA PRO A 218 -7.22 -6.86 -0.98
C PRO A 218 -5.86 -7.24 -0.41
N VAL A 219 -5.87 -8.28 0.43
CA VAL A 219 -4.67 -8.93 0.98
C VAL A 219 -4.73 -10.42 0.71
N ALA A 220 -3.57 -11.05 0.45
CA ALA A 220 -3.44 -12.49 0.36
C ALA A 220 -2.00 -12.94 0.70
N LYS A 221 -1.86 -14.18 1.13
CA LYS A 221 -0.58 -14.89 1.17
C LYS A 221 -0.14 -15.19 -0.25
N VAL A 222 1.15 -15.00 -0.57
CA VAL A 222 1.74 -15.42 -1.85
C VAL A 222 1.83 -16.96 -1.87
N ALA A 223 1.40 -17.59 -2.96
CA ALA A 223 1.30 -19.06 -3.03
C ALA A 223 2.64 -19.76 -2.80
N ALA A 224 3.74 -19.19 -3.32
CA ALA A 224 5.09 -19.73 -3.18
C ALA A 224 5.68 -19.55 -1.75
N SER A 225 5.04 -18.76 -0.89
CA SER A 225 5.55 -18.54 0.48
C SER A 225 5.46 -19.81 1.30
N THR A 226 6.58 -20.17 1.90
CA THR A 226 6.69 -21.23 2.92
C THR A 226 6.82 -20.68 4.33
N HIS A 227 6.74 -19.35 4.50
CA HIS A 227 6.89 -18.71 5.79
C HIS A 227 5.72 -19.08 6.73
N PRO A 228 5.99 -19.66 7.92
CA PRO A 228 4.94 -20.21 8.78
C PRO A 228 3.96 -19.14 9.30
N GLN A 229 4.39 -17.89 9.38
CA GLN A 229 3.58 -16.78 9.87
C GLN A 229 2.78 -16.04 8.79
N ALA A 230 2.94 -16.36 7.48
CA ALA A 230 2.31 -15.60 6.40
C ALA A 230 0.77 -15.56 6.52
N ALA A 231 0.14 -16.72 6.66
CA ALA A 231 -1.32 -16.79 6.84
C ALA A 231 -1.79 -16.20 8.18
N SER A 232 -0.98 -16.31 9.23
CA SER A 232 -1.28 -15.73 10.55
C SER A 232 -1.23 -14.20 10.51
N PHE A 233 -0.27 -13.62 9.79
CA PHE A 233 -0.21 -12.19 9.59
C PHE A 233 -1.41 -11.66 8.81
N VAL A 234 -1.83 -12.34 7.73
CA VAL A 234 -3.05 -11.97 6.99
C VAL A 234 -4.25 -11.94 7.94
N ARG A 235 -4.44 -12.96 8.78
CA ARG A 235 -5.54 -12.96 9.78
C ARG A 235 -5.40 -11.85 10.81
N TRP A 236 -4.17 -11.57 11.28
CA TRP A 236 -3.92 -10.52 12.27
C TRP A 236 -4.28 -9.13 11.73
N LEU A 237 -4.08 -8.86 10.45
CA LEU A 237 -4.47 -7.59 9.83
C LEU A 237 -5.98 -7.30 9.93
N HIS A 238 -6.82 -8.30 10.21
CA HIS A 238 -8.27 -8.15 10.46
C HIS A 238 -8.63 -8.02 11.94
N THR A 239 -7.66 -8.00 12.84
CA THR A 239 -7.94 -7.82 14.28
C THR A 239 -8.44 -6.39 14.58
N PRO A 240 -9.15 -6.19 15.70
CA PRO A 240 -9.57 -4.86 16.14
C PRO A 240 -8.39 -3.90 16.31
N GLU A 241 -7.23 -4.39 16.71
CA GLU A 241 -6.01 -3.59 16.86
C GLU A 241 -5.49 -3.10 15.51
N ALA A 242 -5.31 -3.97 14.54
CA ALA A 242 -4.90 -3.59 13.18
C ALA A 242 -5.92 -2.64 12.54
N ALA A 243 -7.22 -2.91 12.72
CA ALA A 243 -8.30 -2.04 12.26
C ALA A 243 -8.21 -0.63 12.86
N ALA A 244 -7.87 -0.50 14.15
CA ALA A 244 -7.67 0.79 14.79
C ALA A 244 -6.47 1.54 14.21
N ILE A 245 -5.37 0.84 13.90
CA ILE A 245 -4.20 1.41 13.22
C ILE A 245 -4.62 1.99 11.87
N PHE A 246 -5.26 1.20 11.01
CA PHE A 246 -5.65 1.65 9.67
C PHE A 246 -6.61 2.85 9.70
N ARG A 247 -7.59 2.86 10.62
CA ARG A 247 -8.50 4.01 10.79
C ARG A 247 -7.77 5.28 11.19
N ARG A 248 -6.77 5.18 12.09
CA ARG A 248 -5.93 6.34 12.45
C ARG A 248 -5.19 6.93 11.25
N HIS A 249 -4.82 6.11 10.28
CA HIS A 249 -4.16 6.53 9.05
C HIS A 249 -5.12 6.92 7.92
N GLY A 250 -6.44 6.96 8.17
CA GLY A 250 -7.43 7.49 7.21
C GLY A 250 -8.02 6.44 6.27
N PHE A 251 -7.82 5.16 6.53
CA PHE A 251 -8.49 4.08 5.81
C PHE A 251 -9.85 3.74 6.43
N SER A 252 -10.79 3.30 5.62
CA SER A 252 -11.93 2.51 6.10
C SER A 252 -11.55 1.04 6.19
N VAL A 253 -12.16 0.31 7.13
CA VAL A 253 -11.91 -1.13 7.34
C VAL A 253 -13.11 -1.91 6.81
N ARG A 254 -12.85 -3.01 6.13
CA ARG A 254 -13.87 -3.87 5.54
C ARG A 254 -14.04 -5.17 6.31
#